data_4d6db00cb24bb19bae03ba0d63730c78
#
_entry.id   4d6db00cb24bb19bae03ba0d63730c78
#
_cell.length_a   1.000
_cell.length_b   1.000
_cell.length_c   1.000
_cell.angle_alpha   90.00
_cell.angle_beta   90.00
_cell.angle_gamma   90.00
#
_symmetry.space_group_name_H-M   'P 1'
#
loop_
_entity.id
_entity.type
_entity.pdbx_description
1 polymer ?
#
loop_
_entity_poly.entity_id
_entity_poly.type
_entity_poly.pdbx_seq_one_letter_code
_entity_poly.pdbx_strand_id
1 'polypeptide(L)'
;CSSDLWGSGNPTPKYDSTYRPGDNLYTNSALALDAKTGKLKWFFQYTPNDTMDFDESGSHILVDGKLGGADRKLVVRAARNGFVYGLDRLNGQFLKATQYVSKVTWTRGIDPKTGKPLDYDPTKDLQTYAAPIAQMVSGAKSSFCPGVPGGNNFWPASFSRSKNTLFRSE
;
A
#
# COMPACT_ATOMS: atom_id res chain seq x y z
N CYS A 1 7.95 22.19 -1.36
CA CYS A 1 7.90 20.84 -1.97
C CYS A 1 7.34 21.00 -3.39
N SER A 2 8.09 20.63 -4.41
CA SER A 2 7.69 20.78 -5.82
C SER A 2 7.14 19.46 -6.39
N SER A 3 6.44 18.68 -5.58
CA SER A 3 5.88 17.40 -5.99
C SER A 3 4.43 17.28 -5.54
N ASP A 4 3.58 16.80 -6.44
CA ASP A 4 2.23 16.33 -6.13
C ASP A 4 2.30 14.84 -5.78
N LEU A 5 1.51 14.42 -4.79
CA LEU A 5 1.45 13.03 -4.35
C LEU A 5 0.07 12.46 -4.67
N TRP A 6 0.06 11.38 -5.43
CA TRP A 6 -1.15 10.70 -5.88
C TRP A 6 -1.16 9.26 -5.39
N GLY A 7 -2.34 8.79 -4.99
CA GLY A 7 -2.60 7.37 -4.77
C GLY A 7 -3.28 6.76 -5.99
N SER A 8 -2.91 5.55 -6.36
CA SER A 8 -3.55 4.81 -7.45
C SER A 8 -4.43 3.67 -6.94
N GLY A 9 -5.46 3.33 -7.73
CA GLY A 9 -6.39 2.24 -7.43
C GLY A 9 -5.85 0.86 -7.80
N ASN A 10 -6.69 -0.14 -7.60
CA ASN A 10 -6.43 -1.54 -7.92
C ASN A 10 -6.28 -1.78 -9.43
N PRO A 11 -5.62 -2.88 -9.83
CA PRO A 11 -5.57 -3.30 -11.23
C PRO A 11 -6.89 -3.93 -11.71
N THR A 12 -7.12 -3.93 -13.04
CA THR A 12 -8.31 -4.52 -13.68
C THR A 12 -7.90 -5.58 -14.70
N PRO A 13 -8.57 -6.75 -14.75
CA PRO A 13 -9.67 -7.23 -13.87
C PRO A 13 -9.17 -7.47 -12.44
N LYS A 14 -9.96 -7.05 -11.43
CA LYS A 14 -9.46 -6.96 -10.06
C LYS A 14 -9.20 -8.29 -9.36
N TYR A 15 -10.01 -9.29 -9.61
CA TYR A 15 -9.95 -10.58 -8.90
C TYR A 15 -9.23 -11.70 -9.68
N ASP A 16 -8.81 -11.44 -10.91
CA ASP A 16 -8.12 -12.41 -11.75
C ASP A 16 -6.84 -11.82 -12.31
N SER A 17 -5.72 -12.21 -11.73
CA SER A 17 -4.39 -11.78 -12.16
C SER A 17 -3.86 -12.52 -13.38
N THR A 18 -4.51 -13.60 -13.83
CA THR A 18 -4.05 -14.37 -14.99
C THR A 18 -4.07 -13.55 -16.29
N TYR A 19 -4.98 -12.56 -16.38
CA TYR A 19 -5.07 -11.63 -17.51
C TYR A 19 -4.06 -10.47 -17.44
N ARG A 20 -3.35 -10.31 -16.32
CA ARG A 20 -2.44 -9.19 -16.07
C ARG A 20 -1.22 -9.63 -15.27
N PRO A 21 -0.37 -10.48 -15.86
CA PRO A 21 0.84 -10.97 -15.18
C PRO A 21 1.77 -9.82 -14.76
N GLY A 22 2.62 -10.08 -13.79
CA GLY A 22 3.58 -9.13 -13.24
C GLY A 22 2.99 -8.23 -12.15
N ASP A 23 3.76 -7.25 -11.69
CA ASP A 23 3.43 -6.38 -10.57
C ASP A 23 2.27 -5.42 -10.83
N ASN A 24 1.93 -5.19 -12.08
CA ASN A 24 0.91 -4.22 -12.55
C ASN A 24 1.22 -2.78 -12.10
N LEU A 25 2.47 -2.35 -12.31
CA LEU A 25 2.84 -0.96 -12.08
C LEU A 25 2.02 -0.02 -12.98
N TYR A 26 1.46 1.07 -12.43
CA TYR A 26 1.64 1.61 -11.07
C TYR A 26 0.33 1.53 -10.27
N THR A 27 -0.31 0.40 -10.23
CA THR A 27 -1.50 0.20 -9.39
C THR A 27 -1.13 0.08 -7.91
N ASN A 28 -2.06 0.36 -7.01
CA ASN A 28 -1.90 0.27 -5.55
C ASN A 28 -0.65 0.98 -5.04
N SER A 29 -0.40 2.18 -5.54
CA SER A 29 0.87 2.89 -5.35
C SER A 29 0.68 4.32 -4.85
N ALA A 30 1.70 4.82 -4.14
CA ALA A 30 1.96 6.24 -4.01
C ALA A 30 2.84 6.70 -5.18
N LEU A 31 2.44 7.77 -5.86
CA LEU A 31 3.15 8.37 -6.99
C LEU A 31 3.51 9.81 -6.64
N ALA A 32 4.79 10.15 -6.66
CA ALA A 32 5.21 11.54 -6.55
C ALA A 32 5.55 12.10 -7.91
N LEU A 33 4.79 13.09 -8.34
CA LEU A 33 4.96 13.75 -9.64
C LEU A 33 5.60 15.12 -9.46
N ASP A 34 6.41 15.52 -10.41
CA ASP A 34 6.88 16.90 -10.47
C ASP A 34 5.71 17.83 -10.77
N ALA A 35 5.45 18.81 -9.88
CA ALA A 35 4.28 19.68 -9.96
C ALA A 35 4.24 20.59 -11.20
N LYS A 36 5.38 20.80 -11.88
CA LYS A 36 5.45 21.64 -13.08
C LYS A 36 5.34 20.84 -14.37
N THR A 37 5.92 19.63 -14.37
CA THR A 37 6.08 18.85 -15.60
C THR A 37 5.23 17.60 -15.65
N GLY A 38 4.63 17.18 -14.52
CA GLY A 38 3.92 15.91 -14.35
C GLY A 38 4.82 14.66 -14.41
N LYS A 39 6.13 14.83 -14.49
CA LYS A 39 7.06 13.67 -14.55
C LYS A 39 7.12 12.94 -13.23
N LEU A 40 7.10 11.60 -13.29
CA LEU A 40 7.27 10.74 -12.13
C LEU A 40 8.66 10.93 -11.53
N LYS A 41 8.72 11.27 -10.23
CA LYS A 41 9.95 11.39 -9.43
C LYS A 41 10.30 10.10 -8.70
N TRP A 42 9.29 9.51 -8.04
CA TRP A 42 9.39 8.23 -7.37
C TRP A 42 7.99 7.62 -7.20
N PHE A 43 7.97 6.32 -6.93
CA PHE A 43 6.76 5.60 -6.55
C PHE A 43 7.07 4.56 -5.48
N PHE A 44 6.03 4.14 -4.78
CA PHE A 44 6.04 2.98 -3.91
C PHE A 44 4.75 2.20 -4.08
N GLN A 45 4.84 0.93 -4.46
CA GLN A 45 3.70 0.05 -4.62
C GLN A 45 3.49 -0.78 -3.35
N TYR A 46 2.31 -0.69 -2.74
CA TYR A 46 1.96 -1.34 -1.48
C TYR A 46 1.63 -2.83 -1.64
N THR A 47 0.93 -3.19 -2.71
CA THR A 47 0.50 -4.56 -2.98
C THR A 47 0.71 -4.89 -4.46
N PRO A 48 1.87 -5.46 -4.84
CA PRO A 48 2.11 -5.92 -6.21
C PRO A 48 1.13 -7.02 -6.61
N ASN A 49 0.70 -7.06 -7.88
CA ASN A 49 -0.19 -8.10 -8.43
C ASN A 49 -1.47 -8.32 -7.59
N ASP A 50 -2.07 -7.23 -7.07
CA ASP A 50 -3.22 -7.29 -6.18
C ASP A 50 -4.43 -7.95 -6.83
N THR A 51 -5.07 -8.87 -6.10
CA THR A 51 -6.35 -9.51 -6.45
C THR A 51 -7.40 -9.37 -5.35
N MET A 52 -7.15 -8.48 -4.37
CA MET A 52 -7.96 -8.30 -3.18
C MET A 52 -8.70 -6.96 -3.14
N ASP A 53 -8.55 -6.17 -4.22
CA ASP A 53 -9.15 -4.83 -4.35
C ASP A 53 -8.60 -3.83 -3.31
N PHE A 54 -7.31 -3.89 -3.05
CA PHE A 54 -6.65 -3.03 -2.07
C PHE A 54 -6.21 -1.69 -2.67
N ASP A 55 -7.19 -0.88 -3.11
CA ASP A 55 -6.92 0.47 -3.61
C ASP A 55 -6.08 1.30 -2.64
N GLU A 56 -5.17 2.09 -3.18
CA GLU A 56 -4.40 3.07 -2.42
C GLU A 56 -4.65 4.52 -2.87
N SER A 57 -5.82 4.75 -3.47
CA SER A 57 -6.28 6.08 -3.90
C SER A 57 -6.63 7.04 -2.75
N GLY A 58 -6.71 6.54 -1.51
CA GLY A 58 -7.01 7.37 -0.34
C GLY A 58 -5.85 8.29 0.09
N SER A 59 -6.11 9.13 1.09
CA SER A 59 -5.19 10.18 1.53
C SER A 59 -3.85 9.66 2.02
N HIS A 60 -2.78 10.19 1.44
CA HIS A 60 -1.41 10.06 1.92
C HIS A 60 -1.04 11.29 2.74
N ILE A 61 -0.62 11.12 3.99
CA ILE A 61 -0.37 12.24 4.90
C ILE A 61 1.10 12.60 4.90
N LEU A 62 1.39 13.88 4.66
CA LEU A 62 2.73 14.42 4.77
C LEU A 62 3.01 14.81 6.22
N VAL A 63 4.02 14.19 6.80
CA VAL A 63 4.37 14.35 8.22
C VAL A 63 5.81 14.82 8.35
N ASP A 64 6.03 15.86 9.15
CA ASP A 64 7.32 16.16 9.76
C ASP A 64 7.24 15.64 11.20
N GLY A 65 7.89 14.52 11.49
CA GLY A 65 7.77 13.80 12.75
C GLY A 65 8.96 12.89 13.03
N LYS A 66 8.86 12.10 14.11
CA LYS A 66 9.92 11.18 14.51
C LYS A 66 9.61 9.76 14.10
N LEU A 67 10.60 9.09 13.51
CA LEU A 67 10.56 7.65 13.25
C LEU A 67 11.90 7.03 13.66
N GLY A 68 11.85 6.03 14.57
CA GLY A 68 13.05 5.42 15.14
C GLY A 68 13.91 6.41 15.94
N GLY A 69 13.30 7.43 16.59
CA GLY A 69 13.99 8.46 17.36
C GLY A 69 14.56 9.62 16.50
N ALA A 70 14.63 9.51 15.19
CA ALA A 70 15.16 10.53 14.28
C ALA A 70 14.04 11.37 13.67
N ASP A 71 14.28 12.67 13.48
CA ASP A 71 13.40 13.56 12.73
C ASP A 71 13.40 13.18 11.25
N ARG A 72 12.20 13.06 10.66
CA ARG A 72 11.99 12.59 9.29
C ARG A 72 10.92 13.39 8.58
N LYS A 73 11.08 13.54 7.28
CA LYS A 73 10.04 13.99 6.36
C LYS A 73 9.37 12.77 5.77
N LEU A 74 8.14 12.48 6.21
CA LEU A 74 7.47 11.22 5.92
C LEU A 74 6.27 11.42 5.00
N VAL A 75 5.98 10.40 4.23
CA VAL A 75 4.64 10.07 3.74
C VAL A 75 4.13 8.93 4.59
N VAL A 76 2.97 9.10 5.22
CA VAL A 76 2.33 8.07 6.03
C VAL A 76 1.00 7.66 5.40
N ARG A 77 0.79 6.37 5.24
CA ARG A 77 -0.44 5.80 4.70
C ARG A 77 -0.90 4.62 5.56
N ALA A 78 -2.13 4.70 6.09
CA ALA A 78 -2.84 3.54 6.58
C ALA A 78 -3.49 2.85 5.37
N ALA A 79 -2.85 1.81 4.87
CA ALA A 79 -3.20 1.15 3.62
C ALA A 79 -4.38 0.18 3.79
N ARG A 80 -5.14 -0.04 2.72
CA ARG A 80 -6.27 -1.00 2.73
C ARG A 80 -5.81 -2.42 3.04
N ASN A 81 -4.58 -2.75 2.72
CA ASN A 81 -3.98 -4.06 2.96
C ASN A 81 -3.72 -4.40 4.45
N GLY A 82 -4.01 -3.48 5.38
CA GLY A 82 -3.96 -3.70 6.82
C GLY A 82 -2.68 -3.22 7.51
N PHE A 83 -1.79 -2.53 6.80
CA PHE A 83 -0.55 -1.98 7.35
C PHE A 83 -0.49 -0.47 7.23
N VAL A 84 0.09 0.19 8.25
CA VAL A 84 0.51 1.59 8.15
C VAL A 84 1.94 1.60 7.63
N TYR A 85 2.15 2.34 6.55
CA TYR A 85 3.47 2.53 5.94
C TYR A 85 4.01 3.92 6.23
N GLY A 86 5.30 4.00 6.51
CA GLY A 86 6.09 5.22 6.53
C GLY A 86 7.14 5.18 5.43
N LEU A 87 7.09 6.15 4.53
CA LEU A 87 8.05 6.31 3.44
C LEU A 87 8.81 7.62 3.61
N ASP A 88 10.04 7.70 3.13
CA ASP A 88 10.74 8.97 3.00
C ASP A 88 10.07 9.82 1.92
N ARG A 89 9.64 11.03 2.28
CA ARG A 89 8.91 11.94 1.39
C ARG A 89 9.73 12.43 0.21
N LEU A 90 11.06 12.40 0.32
CA LEU A 90 11.95 12.97 -0.70
C LEU A 90 12.16 12.02 -1.88
N ASN A 91 12.22 10.72 -1.60
CA ASN A 91 12.62 9.71 -2.57
C ASN A 91 11.75 8.45 -2.62
N GLY A 92 10.70 8.37 -1.78
CA GLY A 92 9.80 7.21 -1.70
C GLY A 92 10.40 5.98 -1.02
N GLN A 93 11.59 6.09 -0.42
CA GLN A 93 12.21 4.95 0.25
C GLN A 93 11.33 4.42 1.37
N PHE A 94 11.13 3.11 1.39
CA PHE A 94 10.45 2.43 2.49
C PHE A 94 11.26 2.57 3.79
N LEU A 95 10.59 2.93 4.87
CA LEU A 95 11.22 3.09 6.19
C LEU A 95 10.64 2.11 7.20
N LYS A 96 9.32 1.92 7.22
CA LYS A 96 8.64 1.05 8.17
C LYS A 96 7.24 0.70 7.71
N ALA A 97 6.78 -0.51 8.05
CA ALA A 97 5.37 -0.86 8.07
C ALA A 97 4.99 -1.48 9.42
N THR A 98 3.74 -1.27 9.84
CA THR A 98 3.21 -1.83 11.08
C THR A 98 1.77 -2.27 10.83
N GLN A 99 1.43 -3.51 11.17
CA GLN A 99 0.05 -3.99 11.11
C GLN A 99 -0.79 -3.17 12.09
N TYR A 100 -1.95 -2.68 11.64
CA TYR A 100 -2.87 -1.90 12.48
C TYR A 100 -4.26 -2.53 12.60
N VAL A 101 -4.59 -3.48 11.74
CA VAL A 101 -5.81 -4.28 11.84
C VAL A 101 -5.57 -5.49 12.74
N SER A 102 -6.62 -6.00 13.36
CA SER A 102 -6.52 -7.14 14.29
C SER A 102 -6.04 -8.43 13.62
N LYS A 103 -6.36 -8.61 12.33
CA LYS A 103 -6.03 -9.84 11.59
C LYS A 103 -5.60 -9.53 10.16
N VAL A 104 -4.50 -10.15 9.74
CA VAL A 104 -4.02 -10.21 8.34
C VAL A 104 -3.84 -11.68 7.97
N THR A 105 -4.38 -12.10 6.84
CA THR A 105 -4.27 -13.49 6.37
C THR A 105 -3.82 -13.61 4.91
N TRP A 106 -3.73 -12.49 4.18
CA TRP A 106 -3.33 -12.49 2.78
C TRP A 106 -1.80 -12.55 2.59
N THR A 107 -1.04 -12.20 3.63
CA THR A 107 0.43 -12.31 3.69
C THR A 107 0.87 -12.63 5.11
N ARG A 108 2.06 -13.22 5.25
CA ARG A 108 2.72 -13.45 6.56
C ARG A 108 3.25 -12.17 7.20
N GLY A 109 3.27 -11.05 6.48
CA GLY A 109 3.74 -9.76 6.94
C GLY A 109 4.41 -8.96 5.83
N ILE A 110 5.07 -7.87 6.21
CA ILE A 110 5.81 -6.99 5.31
C ILE A 110 7.30 -7.12 5.58
N ASP A 111 8.07 -7.32 4.53
CA ASP A 111 9.53 -7.36 4.59
C ASP A 111 10.07 -6.03 5.13
N PRO A 112 10.84 -6.03 6.22
CA PRO A 112 11.30 -4.80 6.88
C PRO A 112 12.35 -4.02 6.09
N LYS A 113 12.91 -4.61 5.03
CA LYS A 113 13.91 -3.95 4.17
C LYS A 113 13.28 -3.33 2.94
N THR A 114 12.33 -4.04 2.32
CA THR A 114 11.78 -3.65 1.02
C THR A 114 10.38 -3.04 1.11
N GLY A 115 9.64 -3.33 2.18
CA GLY A 115 8.23 -2.94 2.31
C GLY A 115 7.27 -3.76 1.45
N LYS A 116 7.74 -4.79 0.78
CA LYS A 116 6.92 -5.73 0.01
C LYS A 116 6.34 -6.82 0.92
N PRO A 117 5.26 -7.49 0.52
CA PRO A 117 4.79 -8.68 1.25
C PRO A 117 5.89 -9.72 1.40
N LEU A 118 5.98 -10.39 2.56
CA LEU A 118 6.98 -11.46 2.78
C LEU A 118 6.84 -12.63 1.81
N ASP A 119 5.65 -12.79 1.23
CA ASP A 119 5.35 -13.83 0.25
C ASP A 119 5.56 -13.35 -1.21
N TYR A 120 6.04 -12.12 -1.41
CA TYR A 120 6.34 -11.57 -2.73
C TYR A 120 7.58 -12.22 -3.34
N ASP A 121 7.46 -12.66 -4.59
CA ASP A 121 8.55 -13.23 -5.37
C ASP A 121 8.66 -12.47 -6.71
N PRO A 122 9.72 -11.67 -6.90
CA PRO A 122 9.88 -10.85 -8.11
C PRO A 122 10.12 -11.68 -9.39
N THR A 123 10.34 -13.00 -9.26
CA THR A 123 10.54 -13.90 -10.41
C THR A 123 9.24 -14.48 -10.93
N LYS A 124 8.12 -14.25 -10.21
CA LYS A 124 6.80 -14.79 -10.57
C LYS A 124 5.90 -13.74 -11.18
N ASP A 125 5.30 -14.07 -12.29
CA ASP A 125 4.26 -13.27 -12.92
C ASP A 125 2.96 -13.22 -12.10
N LEU A 126 2.65 -14.30 -11.37
CA LEU A 126 1.50 -14.40 -10.50
C LEU A 126 1.96 -14.66 -9.06
N GLN A 127 1.57 -13.79 -8.15
CA GLN A 127 1.99 -13.88 -6.76
C GLN A 127 1.17 -14.93 -5.99
N THR A 128 1.80 -15.63 -5.03
CA THR A 128 1.16 -16.70 -4.27
C THR A 128 0.06 -16.22 -3.34
N TYR A 129 0.17 -15.00 -2.80
CA TYR A 129 -0.90 -14.39 -2.00
C TYR A 129 -2.13 -14.00 -2.85
N ALA A 130 -1.98 -13.90 -4.17
CA ALA A 130 -3.07 -13.64 -5.09
C ALA A 130 -3.89 -14.92 -5.42
N ALA A 131 -3.28 -16.11 -5.27
CA ALA A 131 -3.87 -17.38 -5.69
C ALA A 131 -5.23 -17.72 -5.05
N PRO A 132 -5.50 -17.44 -3.74
CA PRO A 132 -6.80 -17.75 -3.15
C PRO A 132 -7.96 -17.04 -3.84
N ILE A 133 -7.74 -15.88 -4.45
CA ILE A 133 -8.79 -15.06 -5.06
C ILE A 133 -8.99 -15.39 -6.53
N ALA A 134 -7.95 -15.79 -7.24
CA ALA A 134 -8.12 -16.37 -8.58
C ALA A 134 -9.11 -17.54 -8.56
N GLN A 135 -9.19 -18.29 -7.45
CA GLN A 135 -10.18 -19.35 -7.26
C GLN A 135 -11.63 -18.84 -7.12
N MET A 136 -11.84 -17.60 -6.69
CA MET A 136 -13.20 -17.02 -6.62
C MET A 136 -13.81 -16.84 -8.02
N VAL A 137 -13.00 -16.54 -9.02
CA VAL A 137 -13.44 -16.41 -10.41
C VAL A 137 -13.96 -17.74 -10.96
N SER A 138 -13.42 -18.86 -10.48
CA SER A 138 -13.90 -20.21 -10.81
C SER A 138 -15.09 -20.69 -9.96
N GLY A 139 -15.64 -19.82 -9.10
CA GLY A 139 -16.75 -20.16 -8.19
C GLY A 139 -16.32 -20.78 -6.85
N ALA A 140 -15.03 -20.96 -6.62
CA ALA A 140 -14.53 -21.40 -5.31
C ALA A 140 -14.65 -20.28 -4.27
N LYS A 141 -14.89 -20.65 -3.02
CA LYS A 141 -14.93 -19.71 -1.89
C LYS A 141 -13.53 -19.41 -1.41
N SER A 142 -13.21 -18.12 -1.29
CA SER A 142 -11.97 -17.64 -0.68
C SER A 142 -12.27 -16.74 0.51
N SER A 143 -11.39 -16.73 1.52
CA SER A 143 -11.50 -15.89 2.71
C SER A 143 -10.15 -15.26 3.01
N PHE A 144 -10.12 -13.94 3.17
CA PHE A 144 -8.92 -13.19 3.52
C PHE A 144 -9.26 -12.00 4.44
N CYS A 145 -8.30 -11.59 5.24
CA CYS A 145 -8.37 -10.44 6.14
C CYS A 145 -7.17 -9.50 5.89
N PRO A 146 -7.40 -8.17 5.89
CA PRO A 146 -8.72 -7.53 5.89
C PRO A 146 -9.49 -7.89 4.62
N GLY A 147 -10.82 -7.85 4.66
CA GLY A 147 -11.68 -8.14 3.49
C GLY A 147 -11.59 -7.04 2.41
N VAL A 148 -12.44 -7.13 1.38
CA VAL A 148 -12.47 -6.17 0.25
C VAL A 148 -12.54 -4.70 0.68
N PRO A 149 -13.31 -4.29 1.72
CA PRO A 149 -13.28 -2.91 2.19
C PRO A 149 -11.91 -2.46 2.71
N GLY A 150 -11.05 -3.40 3.08
CA GLY A 150 -9.72 -3.13 3.64
C GLY A 150 -9.74 -2.69 5.10
N GLY A 151 -8.57 -2.38 5.62
CA GLY A 151 -8.41 -1.85 6.98
C GLY A 151 -8.72 -0.36 7.08
N ASN A 152 -8.50 0.41 6.01
CA ASN A 152 -8.88 1.80 5.85
C ASN A 152 -9.18 2.06 4.38
N ASN A 153 -10.36 2.57 4.08
CA ASN A 153 -10.77 2.82 2.71
C ASN A 153 -10.48 4.29 2.32
N PHE A 154 -11.51 5.09 2.06
CA PHE A 154 -11.38 6.48 1.60
C PHE A 154 -11.33 7.50 2.74
N TRP A 155 -11.69 7.11 3.97
CA TRP A 155 -11.69 8.04 5.10
C TRP A 155 -10.28 8.60 5.35
N PRO A 156 -10.16 9.93 5.47
CA PRO A 156 -8.87 10.55 5.71
C PRO A 156 -8.40 10.24 7.14
N ALA A 157 -7.11 10.02 7.28
CA ALA A 157 -6.45 10.01 8.57
C ALA A 157 -5.96 11.41 8.94
N SER A 158 -5.62 11.64 10.20
CA SER A 158 -5.01 12.88 10.69
C SER A 158 -3.76 12.58 11.52
N PHE A 159 -2.86 13.56 11.62
CA PHE A 159 -1.64 13.40 12.39
C PHE A 159 -1.49 14.52 13.44
N SER A 160 -1.26 14.13 14.68
CA SER A 160 -0.91 15.06 15.77
C SER A 160 0.61 15.17 15.90
N ARG A 161 1.16 16.35 15.60
CA ARG A 161 2.60 16.62 15.76
C ARG A 161 3.04 16.54 17.22
N SER A 162 2.24 17.09 18.15
CA SER A 162 2.57 17.11 19.58
C SER A 162 2.62 15.71 20.20
N LYS A 163 1.80 14.79 19.71
CA LYS A 163 1.75 13.40 20.17
C LYS A 163 2.56 12.43 19.29
N ASN A 164 3.06 12.89 18.16
CA ASN A 164 3.69 12.06 17.10
C ASN A 164 2.84 10.84 16.74
N THR A 165 1.53 11.03 16.60
CA THR A 165 0.54 9.96 16.49
C THR A 165 -0.36 10.16 15.28
N LEU A 166 -0.56 9.09 14.51
CA LEU A 166 -1.55 9.01 13.42
C LEU A 166 -2.90 8.58 14.00
N PHE A 167 -3.95 9.31 13.66
CA PHE A 167 -5.34 8.96 13.95
C PHE A 167 -6.05 8.62 12.65
N ARG A 168 -6.84 7.56 12.67
CA ARG A 168 -7.72 7.15 11.58
C ARG A 168 -9.11 6.86 12.11
N SER A 169 -10.14 7.02 11.27
CA SER A 169 -11.48 6.48 11.52
C SER A 169 -11.50 4.96 11.29
N GLU A 170 -12.29 4.24 12.03
CA GLU A 170 -12.64 2.84 11.78
C GLU A 170 -13.85 2.73 10.87
#